data_69cff4cefa64c1f5c52ec4004c64e32d
#
_entry.id   69cff4cefa64c1f5c52ec4004c64e32d
#
_cell.length_a   1.000
_cell.length_b   1.000
_cell.length_c   1.000
_cell.angle_alpha   90.00
_cell.angle_beta   90.00
_cell.angle_gamma   90.00
#
_symmetry.space_group_name_H-M   'P 1'
#
loop_
_entity.id
_entity.type
_entity.pdbx_description
1 polymer ?
#
loop_
_entity_poly.entity_id
_entity_poly.type
_entity_poly.pdbx_seq_one_letter_code
_entity_poly.pdbx_strand_id
1 'polypeptide(L)'
;MKNTLLAAAVAAALATTTHQSPAADSPADQLAIVTTAMNSLPDVIFYKDMDGVYRGGNTAWAALVGRPFAELVGKTDTNLFPAELAAAYRADDQKTIDGGKPRQFQEWLVYPDGRKVYADTLKAPWIGKDGKVLGVVGICRAVAAPAGEKPAQEK
;
A
#
# COMPACT_ATOMS: atom_id res chain seq x y z
N MET A 1 48.48 -31.81 -57.27
CA MET A 1 47.06 -31.73 -56.85
C MET A 1 47.00 -31.35 -55.43
N LYS A 2 46.69 -30.08 -55.10
CA LYS A 2 46.68 -29.52 -53.75
C LYS A 2 45.23 -29.24 -53.39
N ASN A 3 44.68 -29.99 -52.43
CA ASN A 3 43.35 -29.73 -51.82
C ASN A 3 43.47 -28.74 -50.72
N THR A 4 42.85 -27.57 -50.91
CA THR A 4 42.74 -26.53 -49.89
C THR A 4 41.37 -26.68 -49.23
N LEU A 5 41.35 -27.10 -47.98
CA LEU A 5 40.15 -27.13 -47.13
C LEU A 5 39.88 -25.71 -46.59
N LEU A 6 38.71 -25.18 -46.97
CA LEU A 6 38.19 -23.90 -46.48
C LEU A 6 37.42 -24.15 -45.17
N ALA A 7 37.96 -23.75 -44.03
CA ALA A 7 37.27 -23.81 -42.75
C ALA A 7 36.42 -22.55 -42.57
N ALA A 8 35.08 -22.71 -42.63
CA ALA A 8 34.15 -21.64 -42.31
C ALA A 8 33.95 -21.54 -40.80
N ALA A 9 34.44 -20.47 -40.18
CA ALA A 9 34.16 -20.16 -38.79
C ALA A 9 32.78 -19.48 -38.68
N VAL A 10 31.82 -20.18 -38.08
CA VAL A 10 30.52 -19.60 -37.69
C VAL A 10 30.70 -18.91 -36.34
N ALA A 11 30.77 -17.57 -36.34
CA ALA A 11 30.72 -16.77 -35.11
C ALA A 11 29.25 -16.60 -34.68
N ALA A 12 28.84 -17.34 -33.64
CA ALA A 12 27.55 -17.16 -32.99
C ALA A 12 27.63 -15.90 -32.12
N ALA A 13 26.99 -14.82 -32.54
CA ALA A 13 26.80 -13.63 -31.73
C ALA A 13 25.72 -13.91 -30.67
N LEU A 14 26.13 -14.14 -29.45
CA LEU A 14 25.25 -14.15 -28.30
C LEU A 14 24.79 -12.70 -28.02
N ALA A 15 23.58 -12.34 -28.48
CA ALA A 15 22.92 -11.11 -28.09
C ALA A 15 22.50 -11.23 -26.62
N THR A 16 23.32 -10.71 -25.71
CA THR A 16 22.92 -10.51 -24.32
C THR A 16 21.92 -9.35 -24.28
N THR A 17 20.63 -9.67 -24.23
CA THR A 17 19.59 -8.70 -23.92
C THR A 17 19.77 -8.25 -22.47
N THR A 18 20.48 -7.15 -22.26
CA THR A 18 20.51 -6.49 -20.96
C THR A 18 19.14 -5.94 -20.69
N HIS A 19 18.41 -6.56 -19.78
CA HIS A 19 17.14 -6.03 -19.27
C HIS A 19 17.47 -4.82 -18.39
N GLN A 20 17.53 -3.65 -19.02
CA GLN A 20 17.78 -2.39 -18.33
C GLN A 20 16.44 -1.92 -17.76
N SER A 21 16.28 -1.99 -16.43
CA SER A 21 15.15 -1.31 -15.76
C SER A 21 15.19 0.17 -16.14
N PRO A 22 14.05 0.78 -16.53
CA PRO A 22 14.02 2.19 -16.83
C PRO A 22 14.48 2.97 -15.59
N ALA A 23 15.55 3.75 -15.72
CA ALA A 23 15.97 4.68 -14.68
C ALA A 23 14.87 5.75 -14.57
N ALA A 24 14.37 5.99 -13.36
CA ALA A 24 13.41 7.06 -13.14
C ALA A 24 14.18 8.39 -13.16
N ASP A 25 13.97 9.15 -14.22
CA ASP A 25 14.74 10.36 -14.52
C ASP A 25 14.18 11.62 -13.85
N SER A 26 12.94 11.57 -13.34
CA SER A 26 12.29 12.72 -12.70
C SER A 26 11.54 12.35 -11.40
N PRO A 27 11.26 13.33 -10.51
CA PRO A 27 10.39 13.10 -9.36
C PRO A 27 9.00 12.60 -9.73
N ALA A 28 8.48 12.97 -10.90
CA ALA A 28 7.19 12.50 -11.40
C ALA A 28 7.25 11.02 -11.77
N ASP A 29 8.33 10.57 -12.42
CA ASP A 29 8.53 9.16 -12.76
C ASP A 29 8.70 8.32 -11.49
N GLN A 30 9.44 8.80 -10.50
CA GLN A 30 9.58 8.16 -9.19
C GLN A 30 8.22 8.00 -8.50
N LEU A 31 7.38 9.03 -8.51
CA LEU A 31 6.03 8.98 -7.95
C LEU A 31 5.16 7.97 -8.69
N ALA A 32 5.23 7.95 -10.03
CA ALA A 32 4.48 6.99 -10.84
C ALA A 32 4.90 5.54 -10.54
N ILE A 33 6.20 5.28 -10.42
CA ILE A 33 6.74 3.95 -10.06
C ILE A 33 6.22 3.51 -8.69
N VAL A 34 6.35 4.34 -7.67
CA VAL A 34 5.90 4.02 -6.31
C VAL A 34 4.38 3.78 -6.29
N THR A 35 3.61 4.63 -6.97
CA THR A 35 2.15 4.49 -7.04
C THR A 35 1.73 3.18 -7.72
N THR A 36 2.34 2.84 -8.86
CA THR A 36 2.03 1.59 -9.57
C THR A 36 2.44 0.36 -8.78
N ALA A 37 3.59 0.41 -8.09
CA ALA A 37 4.04 -0.65 -7.20
C ALA A 37 3.07 -0.88 -6.03
N MET A 38 2.61 0.19 -5.36
CA MET A 38 1.61 0.11 -4.30
C MET A 38 0.27 -0.44 -4.81
N ASN A 39 -0.15 -0.04 -6.02
CA ASN A 39 -1.39 -0.51 -6.64
C ASN A 39 -1.33 -1.98 -7.08
N SER A 40 -0.15 -2.57 -7.20
CA SER A 40 0.04 -3.99 -7.50
C SER A 40 -0.16 -4.89 -6.28
N LEU A 41 -0.25 -4.33 -5.07
CA LEU A 41 -0.45 -5.07 -3.84
C LEU A 41 -1.95 -5.21 -3.53
N PRO A 42 -2.40 -6.41 -3.11
CA PRO A 42 -3.79 -6.63 -2.68
C PRO A 42 -4.07 -6.06 -1.29
N ASP A 43 -3.04 -5.79 -0.51
CA ASP A 43 -3.16 -5.23 0.83
C ASP A 43 -3.65 -3.77 0.75
N VAL A 44 -4.50 -3.37 1.68
CA VAL A 44 -4.93 -1.98 1.83
C VAL A 44 -3.77 -1.16 2.36
N ILE A 45 -3.37 -0.11 1.65
CA ILE A 45 -2.29 0.80 2.06
C ILE A 45 -2.83 2.23 2.07
N PHE A 46 -2.60 2.95 3.17
CA PHE A 46 -2.96 4.37 3.29
C PHE A 46 -1.93 5.11 4.15
N TYR A 47 -1.91 6.44 4.01
CA TYR A 47 -1.16 7.30 4.91
C TYR A 47 -1.91 8.62 5.15
N LYS A 48 -1.80 9.09 6.40
CA LYS A 48 -2.43 10.31 6.91
C LYS A 48 -1.38 11.20 7.54
N ASP A 49 -1.64 12.50 7.50
CA ASP A 49 -0.84 13.46 8.27
C ASP A 49 -1.22 13.51 9.76
N MET A 50 -0.59 14.42 10.51
CA MET A 50 -0.83 14.61 11.94
C MET A 50 -2.27 15.01 12.28
N ASP A 51 -2.97 15.67 11.35
CA ASP A 51 -4.38 16.08 11.52
C ASP A 51 -5.36 14.96 11.14
N GLY A 52 -4.86 13.79 10.72
CA GLY A 52 -5.66 12.66 10.29
C GLY A 52 -6.22 12.81 8.88
N VAL A 53 -5.67 13.74 8.09
CA VAL A 53 -6.04 13.93 6.68
C VAL A 53 -5.33 12.90 5.83
N TYR A 54 -6.07 12.14 5.05
CA TYR A 54 -5.53 11.20 4.08
C TYR A 54 -4.71 11.92 3.01
N ARG A 55 -3.45 11.59 2.92
CA ARG A 55 -2.50 12.12 1.93
C ARG A 55 -2.29 11.17 0.76
N GLY A 56 -2.72 9.92 0.91
CA GLY A 56 -2.72 8.93 -0.15
C GLY A 56 -2.93 7.51 0.33
N GLY A 57 -2.81 6.58 -0.61
CA GLY A 57 -2.98 5.16 -0.42
C GLY A 57 -2.90 4.42 -1.77
N ASN A 58 -3.42 3.20 -1.83
CA ASN A 58 -3.47 2.42 -3.06
C ASN A 58 -4.92 2.14 -3.51
N THR A 59 -5.07 1.46 -4.63
CA THR A 59 -6.38 1.09 -5.18
C THR A 59 -7.18 0.17 -4.26
N ALA A 60 -6.53 -0.68 -3.46
CA ALA A 60 -7.19 -1.53 -2.48
C ALA A 60 -7.83 -0.70 -1.35
N TRP A 61 -7.20 0.39 -0.92
CA TRP A 61 -7.80 1.34 0.01
C TRP A 61 -9.03 2.04 -0.60
N ALA A 62 -8.96 2.48 -1.86
CA ALA A 62 -10.10 3.08 -2.54
C ALA A 62 -11.28 2.08 -2.64
N ALA A 63 -11.00 0.80 -2.90
CA ALA A 63 -12.01 -0.25 -2.91
C ALA A 63 -12.64 -0.50 -1.52
N LEU A 64 -11.84 -0.45 -0.45
CA LEU A 64 -12.33 -0.57 0.93
C LEU A 64 -13.30 0.57 1.29
N VAL A 65 -12.97 1.82 0.90
CA VAL A 65 -13.84 2.97 1.15
C VAL A 65 -15.03 3.01 0.18
N GLY A 66 -14.91 2.40 -1.00
CA GLY A 66 -15.95 2.35 -2.03
C GLY A 66 -16.12 3.66 -2.79
N ARG A 67 -15.08 4.47 -2.89
CA ARG A 67 -15.09 5.75 -3.60
C ARG A 67 -13.86 5.88 -4.51
N PRO A 68 -13.96 6.67 -5.58
CA PRO A 68 -12.81 6.98 -6.43
C PRO A 68 -11.67 7.58 -5.62
N PHE A 69 -10.44 7.15 -5.89
CA PHE A 69 -9.23 7.59 -5.17
C PHE A 69 -9.11 9.11 -5.06
N ALA A 70 -9.44 9.84 -6.13
CA ALA A 70 -9.37 11.31 -6.16
C ALA A 70 -10.30 12.01 -5.15
N GLU A 71 -11.35 11.33 -4.70
CA GLU A 71 -12.29 11.84 -3.69
C GLU A 71 -11.83 11.59 -2.25
N LEU A 72 -10.83 10.75 -2.05
CA LEU A 72 -10.36 10.31 -0.74
C LEU A 72 -9.23 11.18 -0.19
N VAL A 73 -8.32 11.62 -1.07
CA VAL A 73 -7.21 12.47 -0.68
C VAL A 73 -7.72 13.82 -0.18
N GLY A 74 -7.21 14.29 0.95
CA GLY A 74 -7.67 15.52 1.61
C GLY A 74 -8.88 15.33 2.52
N LYS A 75 -9.43 14.12 2.64
CA LYS A 75 -10.52 13.78 3.58
C LYS A 75 -9.94 13.27 4.90
N THR A 76 -10.78 13.29 5.94
CA THR A 76 -10.52 12.65 7.23
C THR A 76 -11.43 11.44 7.41
N ASP A 77 -11.21 10.65 8.45
CA ASP A 77 -12.09 9.50 8.78
C ASP A 77 -13.55 9.94 8.93
N THR A 78 -13.81 11.10 9.52
CA THR A 78 -15.17 11.63 9.73
C THR A 78 -15.90 11.99 8.44
N ASN A 79 -15.18 12.18 7.33
CA ASN A 79 -15.78 12.41 6.01
C ASN A 79 -16.11 11.09 5.28
N LEU A 80 -15.48 9.98 5.70
CA LEU A 80 -15.50 8.72 4.95
C LEU A 80 -16.26 7.61 5.68
N PHE A 81 -16.33 7.65 7.00
CA PHE A 81 -16.86 6.58 7.84
C PHE A 81 -17.88 7.08 8.85
N PRO A 82 -18.76 6.20 9.39
CA PRO A 82 -19.62 6.52 10.52
C PRO A 82 -18.84 7.05 11.72
N ALA A 83 -19.46 7.93 12.51
CA ALA A 83 -18.77 8.70 13.56
C ALA A 83 -18.01 7.83 14.58
N GLU A 84 -18.60 6.71 15.03
CA GLU A 84 -17.96 5.80 15.99
C GLU A 84 -16.72 5.14 15.41
N LEU A 85 -16.79 4.68 14.15
CA LEU A 85 -15.67 4.05 13.45
C LEU A 85 -14.56 5.07 13.16
N ALA A 86 -14.95 6.27 12.72
CA ALA A 86 -14.00 7.36 12.50
C ALA A 86 -13.25 7.74 13.78
N ALA A 87 -13.94 7.81 14.91
CA ALA A 87 -13.33 8.09 16.21
C ALA A 87 -12.35 6.98 16.65
N ALA A 88 -12.73 5.71 16.42
CA ALA A 88 -11.87 4.57 16.73
C ALA A 88 -10.59 4.58 15.88
N TYR A 89 -10.70 4.82 14.57
CA TYR A 89 -9.55 4.93 13.67
C TYR A 89 -8.62 6.07 14.08
N ARG A 90 -9.19 7.24 14.39
CA ARG A 90 -8.40 8.39 14.86
C ARG A 90 -7.67 8.11 16.17
N ALA A 91 -8.34 7.46 17.13
CA ALA A 91 -7.74 7.09 18.41
C ALA A 91 -6.57 6.11 18.23
N ASP A 92 -6.68 5.14 17.33
CA ASP A 92 -5.61 4.19 17.05
C ASP A 92 -4.44 4.81 16.28
N ASP A 93 -4.72 5.74 15.36
CA ASP A 93 -3.69 6.53 14.69
C ASP A 93 -2.90 7.35 15.74
N GLN A 94 -3.60 8.03 16.64
CA GLN A 94 -2.98 8.84 17.69
C GLN A 94 -2.11 7.99 18.63
N LYS A 95 -2.58 6.82 19.07
CA LYS A 95 -1.77 5.89 19.87
C LYS A 95 -0.48 5.47 19.16
N THR A 96 -0.53 5.31 17.84
CA THR A 96 0.65 4.95 17.03
C THR A 96 1.62 6.11 16.95
N ILE A 97 1.12 7.33 16.71
CA ILE A 97 1.91 8.56 16.63
C ILE A 97 2.60 8.83 17.98
N ASP A 98 1.84 8.85 19.08
CA ASP A 98 2.33 9.14 20.43
C ASP A 98 3.32 8.09 20.93
N GLY A 99 3.08 6.82 20.55
CA GLY A 99 3.97 5.71 20.91
C GLY A 99 5.29 5.70 20.14
N GLY A 100 5.41 6.41 19.03
CA GLY A 100 6.62 6.54 18.22
C GLY A 100 7.12 5.23 17.61
N LYS A 101 6.31 4.17 17.60
CA LYS A 101 6.69 2.84 17.13
C LYS A 101 5.51 2.13 16.44
N PRO A 102 5.79 1.16 15.56
CA PRO A 102 4.74 0.39 14.91
C PRO A 102 3.86 -0.35 15.92
N ARG A 103 2.57 -0.46 15.60
CA ARG A 103 1.56 -1.22 16.32
C ARG A 103 0.86 -2.18 15.36
N GLN A 104 0.67 -3.41 15.79
CA GLN A 104 0.00 -4.46 15.03
C GLN A 104 -1.20 -4.96 15.81
N PHE A 105 -2.33 -5.14 15.14
CA PHE A 105 -3.58 -5.64 15.72
C PHE A 105 -4.47 -6.22 14.62
N GLN A 106 -5.47 -6.97 15.04
CA GLN A 106 -6.41 -7.59 14.11
C GLN A 106 -7.77 -6.91 14.20
N GLU A 107 -8.45 -6.77 13.07
CA GLU A 107 -9.74 -6.11 12.95
C GLU A 107 -10.56 -6.67 11.79
N TRP A 108 -11.87 -6.37 11.81
CA TRP A 108 -12.75 -6.63 10.68
C TRP A 108 -12.88 -5.39 9.82
N LEU A 109 -12.49 -5.51 8.55
CA LEU A 109 -12.74 -4.51 7.53
C LEU A 109 -14.11 -4.78 6.89
N VAL A 110 -14.95 -3.75 6.81
CA VAL A 110 -16.27 -3.84 6.19
C VAL A 110 -16.25 -3.04 4.89
N TYR A 111 -16.49 -3.74 3.78
CA TYR A 111 -16.58 -3.14 2.45
C TYR A 111 -17.97 -2.61 2.16
N PRO A 112 -18.16 -1.68 1.20
CA PRO A 112 -19.47 -1.09 0.89
C PRO A 112 -20.52 -2.10 0.40
N ASP A 113 -20.09 -3.24 -0.14
CA ASP A 113 -20.94 -4.34 -0.56
C ASP A 113 -21.39 -5.25 0.61
N GLY A 114 -21.02 -4.90 1.85
CA GLY A 114 -21.29 -5.67 3.06
C GLY A 114 -20.30 -6.82 3.31
N ARG A 115 -19.36 -7.07 2.40
CA ARG A 115 -18.32 -8.07 2.58
C ARG A 115 -17.43 -7.69 3.76
N LYS A 116 -17.21 -8.64 4.66
CA LYS A 116 -16.34 -8.49 5.83
C LYS A 116 -15.07 -9.30 5.63
N VAL A 117 -13.92 -8.69 5.87
CA VAL A 117 -12.59 -9.30 5.73
C VAL A 117 -11.85 -9.14 7.05
N TYR A 118 -11.41 -10.26 7.62
CA TYR A 118 -10.53 -10.22 8.79
C TYR A 118 -9.13 -9.84 8.35
N ALA A 119 -8.56 -8.84 9.00
CA ALA A 119 -7.29 -8.27 8.60
C ALA A 119 -6.32 -8.20 9.77
N ASP A 120 -5.06 -8.44 9.46
CA ASP A 120 -3.93 -8.08 10.29
C ASP A 120 -3.46 -6.69 9.88
N THR A 121 -3.65 -5.71 10.76
CA THR A 121 -3.38 -4.30 10.50
C THR A 121 -2.11 -3.87 11.22
N LEU A 122 -1.17 -3.32 10.46
CA LEU A 122 0.03 -2.68 10.95
C LEU A 122 -0.09 -1.18 10.73
N LYS A 123 0.03 -0.39 11.81
CA LYS A 123 0.18 1.07 11.73
C LYS A 123 1.56 1.47 12.23
N ALA A 124 2.23 2.37 11.53
CA ALA A 124 3.54 2.88 11.90
C ALA A 124 3.58 4.41 11.81
N PRO A 125 4.38 5.09 12.64
CA PRO A 125 4.64 6.51 12.45
C PRO A 125 5.25 6.77 11.08
N TRP A 126 4.71 7.72 10.35
CA TRP A 126 5.30 8.20 9.10
C TRP A 126 6.40 9.20 9.44
N ILE A 127 7.65 8.82 9.22
CA ILE A 127 8.82 9.61 9.59
C ILE A 127 9.35 10.36 8.37
N GLY A 128 9.51 11.67 8.50
CA GLY A 128 10.12 12.52 7.50
C GLY A 128 11.66 12.36 7.43
N LYS A 129 12.26 12.93 6.40
CA LYS A 129 13.71 12.90 6.20
C LYS A 129 14.51 13.57 7.34
N ASP A 130 13.88 14.50 8.06
CA ASP A 130 14.43 15.20 9.23
C ASP A 130 14.19 14.46 10.56
N GLY A 131 13.64 13.23 10.48
CA GLY A 131 13.33 12.40 11.66
C GLY A 131 12.04 12.77 12.38
N LYS A 132 11.31 13.78 11.94
CA LYS A 132 10.04 14.16 12.55
C LYS A 132 8.90 13.25 12.11
N VAL A 133 7.95 13.03 13.01
CA VAL A 133 6.70 12.36 12.69
C VAL A 133 5.84 13.29 11.83
N LEU A 134 5.48 12.83 10.65
CA LEU A 134 4.60 13.54 9.71
C LEU A 134 3.15 13.05 9.79
N GLY A 135 2.93 11.91 10.46
CA GLY A 135 1.63 11.28 10.56
C GLY A 135 1.73 9.78 10.78
N VAL A 136 0.83 9.03 10.15
CA VAL A 136 0.75 7.57 10.24
C VAL A 136 0.67 6.94 8.86
N VAL A 137 1.32 5.79 8.68
CA VAL A 137 1.12 4.89 7.55
C VAL A 137 0.50 3.58 8.05
N GLY A 138 -0.48 3.04 7.32
CA GLY A 138 -1.16 1.80 7.64
C GLY A 138 -1.15 0.82 6.48
N ILE A 139 -1.04 -0.46 6.82
CA ILE A 139 -1.26 -1.58 5.91
C ILE A 139 -2.21 -2.57 6.57
N CYS A 140 -3.26 -2.99 5.85
CA CYS A 140 -4.19 -4.01 6.32
C CYS A 140 -4.13 -5.19 5.36
N ARG A 141 -3.73 -6.33 5.88
CA ARG A 141 -3.58 -7.58 5.12
C ARG A 141 -4.71 -8.54 5.49
N ALA A 142 -5.42 -9.05 4.49
CA ALA A 142 -6.41 -10.09 4.71
C ALA A 142 -5.76 -11.36 5.25
N VAL A 143 -6.31 -11.89 6.33
CA VAL A 143 -5.86 -13.14 6.96
C VAL A 143 -7.06 -14.04 7.30
N ALA A 144 -6.82 -15.29 7.57
CA ALA A 144 -7.88 -16.18 8.06
C ALA A 144 -8.34 -15.74 9.45
N ALA A 145 -9.64 -15.60 9.65
CA ALA A 145 -10.18 -15.34 10.97
C ALA A 145 -9.98 -16.58 11.88
N PRO A 146 -9.67 -16.39 13.17
CA PRO A 146 -9.63 -17.48 14.12
C PRO A 146 -10.96 -18.25 14.18
N ALA A 147 -10.91 -19.54 14.49
CA ALA A 147 -12.10 -20.36 14.59
C ALA A 147 -13.06 -19.80 15.65
N GLY A 148 -14.29 -19.49 15.25
CA GLY A 148 -15.31 -18.91 16.13
C GLY A 148 -15.32 -17.38 16.21
N GLU A 149 -14.32 -16.71 15.68
CA GLU A 149 -14.31 -15.24 15.55
C GLU A 149 -15.32 -14.80 14.50
N LYS A 150 -16.20 -13.89 14.87
CA LYS A 150 -17.21 -13.31 13.96
C LYS A 150 -17.13 -11.80 14.03
N PRO A 151 -17.41 -11.11 12.92
CA PRO A 151 -17.54 -9.65 12.96
C PRO A 151 -18.62 -9.27 13.94
N ALA A 152 -18.39 -8.18 14.69
CA ALA A 152 -19.42 -7.60 15.53
C ALA A 152 -20.69 -7.38 14.68
N GLN A 153 -21.85 -7.81 15.22
CA GLN A 153 -23.13 -7.52 14.56
C GLN A 153 -23.39 -6.04 14.70
N GLU A 154 -23.67 -5.37 13.58
CA GLU A 154 -24.24 -4.04 13.62
C GLU A 154 -25.60 -4.13 14.35
N LYS A 155 -25.73 -3.35 15.43
CA LYS A 155 -27.01 -3.15 16.13
C LYS A 155 -27.81 -2.09 15.43
#